data_c534205b7e7f454462f416c0eac4c729
#
_entry.id   c534205b7e7f454462f416c0eac4c729
#
_cell.length_a   1.000
_cell.length_b   1.000
_cell.length_c   1.000
_cell.angle_alpha   90.00
_cell.angle_beta   90.00
_cell.angle_gamma   90.00
#
_symmetry.space_group_name_H-M   'P 1'
#
loop_
_entity.id
_entity.type
_entity.pdbx_description
1 polymer ?
#
loop_
_entity_poly.entity_id
_entity_poly.type
_entity_poly.pdbx_seq_one_letter_code
_entity_poly.pdbx_strand_id
1 'polypeptide(L)'
;MRPGRAAAVAAGGIGIGLLVAAGRRLGQLASWRSRRMWKMTARSATRFAGTKARQLVTPAERRAALDEQFAIRTAEDVAKELGEMKGVLMKVGQLVSFIVEALPDDAQAALASLQADAAPMAPTLAASVVREELGDDPERVFRSWDDLPVAAASIGQVHRAVTTDGRDVAVKVQFPGVGAAIEEDLDGAELMYTMFSAMALNGLDARGLVDELRARMREELDYRLEARNIDEFARHFAGHPWVRILSVVPELSATRVLTTEWVDGLTWDQFAATAPPETKARAGEVIWRFAQHAVHRLGAFNGDPHPGNYRFHHDGSVTFLDFGLVKRWDPGEWERLEPSLDAIVVHRDPERLISAMEHSGFLAPGHGLDPALVYDYVSSPYQPYLVDEFTFTRDWMRDTLARIVDITGPHAEVIGKINMPSSFVILDRVVWGTSAILGKLNVTAPWRAMLLEYRTGAAPATELGGDELAWRELSPR
;
A
#
# COMPACT_ATOMS: atom_id res chain seq x y z
N MET A 1 -44.06 -27.85 2.99
CA MET A 1 -42.64 -27.77 2.62
C MET A 1 -42.52 -27.46 1.13
N ARG A 2 -41.95 -26.32 0.74
CA ARG A 2 -41.89 -25.89 -0.68
C ARG A 2 -40.71 -26.60 -1.38
N PRO A 3 -40.88 -27.19 -2.56
CA PRO A 3 -39.84 -28.02 -3.22
C PRO A 3 -38.59 -27.26 -3.70
N GLY A 4 -38.58 -25.94 -3.64
CA GLY A 4 -37.42 -25.12 -4.09
C GLY A 4 -36.22 -25.08 -3.15
N ARG A 5 -36.36 -25.48 -1.86
CA ARG A 5 -35.23 -25.46 -0.90
C ARG A 5 -34.33 -26.70 -0.99
N ALA A 6 -34.87 -27.85 -1.42
CA ALA A 6 -34.08 -29.07 -1.57
C ALA A 6 -33.15 -29.01 -2.80
N ALA A 7 -33.59 -28.36 -3.89
CA ALA A 7 -32.79 -28.21 -5.10
C ALA A 7 -31.58 -27.28 -4.93
N ALA A 8 -31.71 -26.23 -4.12
CA ALA A 8 -30.60 -25.30 -3.85
C ALA A 8 -29.48 -25.92 -2.98
N VAL A 9 -29.82 -26.83 -2.07
CA VAL A 9 -28.85 -27.56 -1.24
C VAL A 9 -28.13 -28.64 -2.06
N ALA A 10 -28.83 -29.30 -3.01
CA ALA A 10 -28.21 -30.28 -3.89
C ALA A 10 -27.26 -29.65 -4.92
N ALA A 11 -27.60 -28.47 -5.48
CA ALA A 11 -26.74 -27.74 -6.40
C ALA A 11 -25.45 -27.21 -5.72
N GLY A 12 -25.52 -26.77 -4.46
CA GLY A 12 -24.34 -26.38 -3.67
C GLY A 12 -23.40 -27.55 -3.38
N GLY A 13 -23.96 -28.76 -3.13
CA GLY A 13 -23.17 -29.96 -2.85
C GLY A 13 -22.40 -30.49 -4.07
N ILE A 14 -23.00 -30.38 -5.27
CA ILE A 14 -22.35 -30.80 -6.52
C ILE A 14 -21.21 -29.84 -6.91
N GLY A 15 -21.39 -28.52 -6.70
CA GLY A 15 -20.35 -27.53 -6.96
C GLY A 15 -19.12 -27.73 -6.08
N ILE A 16 -19.31 -28.04 -4.80
CA ILE A 16 -18.21 -28.32 -3.86
C ILE A 16 -17.50 -29.63 -4.21
N GLY A 17 -18.25 -30.65 -4.64
CA GLY A 17 -17.67 -31.93 -5.06
C GLY A 17 -16.80 -31.83 -6.32
N LEU A 18 -17.18 -31.01 -7.30
CA LEU A 18 -16.40 -30.74 -8.51
C LEU A 18 -15.15 -29.92 -8.23
N LEU A 19 -15.20 -28.92 -7.32
CA LEU A 19 -14.06 -28.15 -6.89
C LEU A 19 -13.03 -29.01 -6.13
N VAL A 20 -13.50 -29.92 -5.28
CA VAL A 20 -12.62 -30.88 -4.57
C VAL A 20 -11.98 -31.89 -5.52
N ALA A 21 -12.71 -32.35 -6.55
CA ALA A 21 -12.17 -33.28 -7.54
C ALA A 21 -11.16 -32.62 -8.50
N ALA A 22 -11.42 -31.37 -8.93
CA ALA A 22 -10.49 -30.59 -9.73
C ALA A 22 -9.21 -30.28 -8.95
N GLY A 23 -9.35 -29.90 -7.67
CA GLY A 23 -8.23 -29.64 -6.79
C GLY A 23 -7.34 -30.87 -6.50
N ARG A 24 -7.92 -32.08 -6.45
CA ARG A 24 -7.14 -33.32 -6.27
C ARG A 24 -6.27 -33.63 -7.50
N ARG A 25 -6.69 -33.34 -8.72
CA ARG A 25 -5.89 -33.53 -9.94
C ARG A 25 -4.78 -32.48 -10.06
N LEU A 26 -5.03 -31.22 -9.71
CA LEU A 26 -4.03 -30.15 -9.72
C LEU A 26 -2.99 -30.31 -8.60
N GLY A 27 -3.38 -30.83 -7.43
CA GLY A 27 -2.48 -31.07 -6.30
C GLY A 27 -1.41 -32.14 -6.52
N GLN A 28 -1.50 -32.94 -7.59
CA GLN A 28 -0.47 -33.94 -7.94
C GLN A 28 0.69 -33.35 -8.76
N LEU A 29 0.52 -32.17 -9.35
CA LEU A 29 1.49 -31.49 -10.20
C LEU A 29 2.12 -30.26 -9.54
N ALA A 30 1.66 -29.87 -8.36
CA ALA A 30 2.09 -28.66 -7.68
C ALA A 30 3.23 -28.93 -6.68
N SER A 31 4.14 -27.96 -6.53
CA SER A 31 5.17 -27.94 -5.50
C SER A 31 4.55 -28.03 -4.09
N TRP A 32 5.33 -28.41 -3.05
CA TRP A 32 4.82 -28.54 -1.69
C TRP A 32 4.24 -27.23 -1.12
N ARG A 33 4.72 -26.06 -1.58
CA ARG A 33 4.23 -24.72 -1.23
C ARG A 33 2.83 -24.48 -1.82
N SER A 34 2.62 -24.81 -3.09
CA SER A 34 1.30 -24.76 -3.74
C SER A 34 0.27 -25.64 -3.06
N ARG A 35 0.69 -26.81 -2.52
CA ARG A 35 -0.21 -27.70 -1.74
C ARG A 35 -0.61 -27.11 -0.41
N ARG A 36 0.26 -26.32 0.24
CA ARG A 36 -0.06 -25.60 1.49
C ARG A 36 -1.06 -24.48 1.26
N MET A 37 -0.81 -23.63 0.26
CA MET A 37 -1.75 -22.57 -0.14
C MET A 37 -3.12 -23.13 -0.45
N TRP A 38 -3.19 -24.23 -1.19
CA TRP A 38 -4.45 -24.89 -1.50
C TRP A 38 -5.19 -25.36 -0.26
N LYS A 39 -4.48 -25.92 0.74
CA LYS A 39 -5.09 -26.32 2.02
C LYS A 39 -5.65 -25.13 2.82
N MET A 40 -4.94 -23.99 2.83
CA MET A 40 -5.38 -22.76 3.49
C MET A 40 -6.67 -22.24 2.84
N THR A 41 -6.69 -22.13 1.52
CA THR A 41 -7.85 -21.64 0.77
C THR A 41 -9.05 -22.56 0.92
N ALA A 42 -8.86 -23.88 0.88
CA ALA A 42 -9.92 -24.84 1.12
C ALA A 42 -10.49 -24.73 2.55
N ARG A 43 -9.64 -24.49 3.57
CA ARG A 43 -10.07 -24.24 4.96
C ARG A 43 -10.85 -22.93 5.09
N SER A 44 -10.36 -21.83 4.50
CA SER A 44 -11.04 -20.55 4.52
C SER A 44 -12.38 -20.59 3.79
N ALA A 45 -12.46 -21.26 2.64
CA ALA A 45 -13.70 -21.44 1.89
C ALA A 45 -14.73 -22.28 2.67
N THR A 46 -14.30 -23.35 3.33
CA THR A 46 -15.21 -24.17 4.17
C THR A 46 -15.69 -23.42 5.41
N ARG A 47 -14.84 -22.59 6.03
CA ARG A 47 -15.23 -21.73 7.16
C ARG A 47 -16.20 -20.63 6.71
N PHE A 48 -15.93 -19.97 5.58
CA PHE A 48 -16.82 -18.96 5.00
C PHE A 48 -18.23 -19.56 4.75
N ALA A 49 -18.28 -20.71 4.07
CA ALA A 49 -19.55 -21.40 3.86
C ALA A 49 -20.24 -21.78 5.18
N GLY A 50 -19.47 -22.22 6.19
CA GLY A 50 -19.99 -22.53 7.52
C GLY A 50 -20.48 -21.29 8.28
N THR A 51 -19.77 -20.16 8.20
CA THR A 51 -20.20 -18.89 8.80
C THR A 51 -21.46 -18.36 8.15
N LYS A 52 -21.53 -18.36 6.80
CA LYS A 52 -22.74 -17.96 6.06
C LYS A 52 -23.94 -18.88 6.35
N ALA A 53 -23.73 -20.19 6.46
CA ALA A 53 -24.78 -21.13 6.85
C ALA A 53 -25.28 -20.86 8.28
N ARG A 54 -24.40 -20.54 9.22
CA ARG A 54 -24.77 -20.15 10.59
C ARG A 54 -25.52 -18.81 10.63
N GLN A 55 -25.12 -17.83 9.82
CA GLN A 55 -25.80 -16.54 9.71
C GLN A 55 -27.26 -16.66 9.26
N LEU A 56 -27.60 -17.66 8.42
CA LEU A 56 -28.98 -17.91 7.99
C LEU A 56 -29.93 -18.27 9.14
N VAL A 57 -29.41 -18.82 10.24
CA VAL A 57 -30.20 -19.27 11.41
C VAL A 57 -29.92 -18.42 12.67
N THR A 58 -29.04 -17.41 12.59
CA THR A 58 -28.63 -16.58 13.74
C THR A 58 -29.40 -15.24 13.70
N PRO A 59 -29.89 -14.73 14.87
CA PRO A 59 -30.47 -13.40 14.98
C PRO A 59 -29.52 -12.30 14.52
N ALA A 60 -30.05 -11.22 13.95
CA ALA A 60 -29.29 -10.13 13.34
C ALA A 60 -28.22 -9.53 14.27
N GLU A 61 -28.54 -9.41 15.57
CA GLU A 61 -27.67 -8.85 16.62
C GLU A 61 -26.37 -9.65 16.84
N ARG A 62 -26.33 -10.93 16.50
CA ARG A 62 -25.16 -11.80 16.67
C ARG A 62 -24.39 -12.05 15.37
N ARG A 63 -24.87 -11.54 14.23
CA ARG A 63 -24.20 -11.73 12.94
C ARG A 63 -22.88 -10.99 12.86
N ALA A 64 -22.82 -9.76 13.40
CA ALA A 64 -21.61 -8.97 13.46
C ALA A 64 -20.48 -9.69 14.22
N ALA A 65 -20.79 -10.27 15.38
CA ALA A 65 -19.82 -11.05 16.15
C ALA A 65 -19.30 -12.30 15.42
N LEU A 66 -20.11 -12.91 14.57
CA LEU A 66 -19.68 -14.05 13.73
C LEU A 66 -18.77 -13.62 12.58
N ASP A 67 -19.03 -12.45 11.97
CA ASP A 67 -18.17 -11.88 10.93
C ASP A 67 -16.83 -11.43 11.54
N GLU A 68 -16.84 -10.80 12.71
CA GLU A 68 -15.64 -10.43 13.46
C GLU A 68 -14.77 -11.65 13.83
N GLN A 69 -15.37 -12.70 14.42
CA GLN A 69 -14.65 -13.93 14.70
C GLN A 69 -14.09 -14.62 13.45
N PHE A 70 -14.81 -14.53 12.32
CA PHE A 70 -14.31 -15.05 11.06
C PHE A 70 -13.13 -14.23 10.55
N ALA A 71 -13.19 -12.90 10.63
CA ALA A 71 -12.11 -12.01 10.23
C ALA A 71 -10.84 -12.24 11.05
N ILE A 72 -10.95 -12.32 12.39
CA ILE A 72 -9.83 -12.57 13.30
C ILE A 72 -9.17 -13.92 12.98
N ARG A 73 -9.93 -15.02 12.92
CA ARG A 73 -9.38 -16.35 12.64
C ARG A 73 -8.78 -16.49 11.25
N THR A 74 -9.35 -15.79 10.27
CA THR A 74 -8.81 -15.78 8.90
C THR A 74 -7.50 -15.01 8.88
N ALA A 75 -7.40 -13.88 9.58
CA ALA A 75 -6.18 -13.12 9.72
C ALA A 75 -5.08 -13.93 10.45
N GLU A 76 -5.41 -14.65 11.54
CA GLU A 76 -4.46 -15.53 12.24
C GLU A 76 -3.94 -16.67 11.38
N ASP A 77 -4.82 -17.33 10.59
CA ASP A 77 -4.42 -18.41 9.67
C ASP A 77 -3.54 -17.87 8.54
N VAL A 78 -3.92 -16.73 7.96
CA VAL A 78 -3.13 -16.02 6.95
C VAL A 78 -1.79 -15.63 7.55
N ALA A 79 -1.77 -15.05 8.76
CA ALA A 79 -0.56 -14.69 9.47
C ALA A 79 0.39 -15.89 9.63
N LYS A 80 -0.11 -17.01 10.10
CA LYS A 80 0.68 -18.23 10.36
C LYS A 80 1.30 -18.81 9.07
N GLU A 81 0.55 -18.86 7.98
CA GLU A 81 1.04 -19.40 6.70
C GLU A 81 1.96 -18.39 5.97
N LEU A 82 1.70 -17.07 6.11
CA LEU A 82 2.52 -16.00 5.54
C LEU A 82 3.90 -15.91 6.21
N GLY A 83 3.98 -16.18 7.53
CA GLY A 83 5.26 -16.20 8.26
C GLY A 83 6.24 -17.24 7.71
N GLU A 84 5.76 -18.25 6.98
CA GLU A 84 6.59 -19.26 6.32
C GLU A 84 6.86 -18.96 4.82
N MET A 85 6.13 -18.02 4.20
CA MET A 85 6.25 -17.60 2.80
C MET A 85 6.85 -16.19 2.72
N LYS A 86 8.17 -16.10 2.96
CA LYS A 86 8.90 -14.82 2.98
C LYS A 86 8.91 -14.19 1.58
N GLY A 87 8.37 -12.98 1.47
CA GLY A 87 8.56 -12.09 0.31
C GLY A 87 7.27 -11.64 -0.37
N VAL A 88 6.67 -12.41 -1.26
CA VAL A 88 5.51 -11.99 -2.08
C VAL A 88 4.29 -11.68 -1.22
N LEU A 89 4.01 -12.50 -0.21
CA LEU A 89 2.81 -12.32 0.60
C LEU A 89 2.94 -11.19 1.62
N MET A 90 4.17 -10.86 2.05
CA MET A 90 4.43 -9.63 2.81
C MET A 90 4.08 -8.39 1.96
N LYS A 91 4.40 -8.45 0.64
CA LYS A 91 4.11 -7.36 -0.29
C LYS A 91 2.64 -7.30 -0.71
N VAL A 92 1.98 -8.46 -0.91
CA VAL A 92 0.52 -8.50 -1.08
C VAL A 92 -0.18 -7.92 0.16
N GLY A 93 0.28 -8.28 1.37
CA GLY A 93 -0.20 -7.68 2.62
C GLY A 93 0.05 -6.16 2.68
N GLN A 94 1.17 -5.68 2.15
CA GLN A 94 1.46 -4.25 2.03
C GLN A 94 0.59 -3.58 0.95
N LEU A 95 0.35 -4.20 -0.21
CA LEU A 95 -0.54 -3.68 -1.25
C LEU A 95 -2.00 -3.59 -0.81
N VAL A 96 -2.44 -4.47 0.07
CA VAL A 96 -3.78 -4.43 0.68
C VAL A 96 -3.78 -3.88 2.11
N SER A 97 -2.70 -3.23 2.54
CA SER A 97 -2.53 -2.73 3.92
C SER A 97 -3.61 -1.72 4.34
N PHE A 98 -4.19 -0.98 3.39
CA PHE A 98 -5.35 -0.14 3.67
C PHE A 98 -6.59 -0.96 4.09
N ILE A 99 -6.76 -2.19 3.56
CA ILE A 99 -7.82 -3.11 4.00
C ILE A 99 -7.52 -3.61 5.42
N VAL A 100 -6.24 -3.76 5.78
CA VAL A 100 -5.83 -4.18 7.12
C VAL A 100 -6.27 -3.16 8.18
N GLU A 101 -6.27 -1.87 7.88
CA GLU A 101 -6.74 -0.83 8.80
C GLU A 101 -8.27 -0.86 9.04
N ALA A 102 -9.04 -1.50 8.16
CA ALA A 102 -10.47 -1.77 8.38
C ALA A 102 -10.72 -3.05 9.20
N LEU A 103 -9.68 -3.86 9.49
CA LEU A 103 -9.81 -5.05 10.31
C LEU A 103 -9.88 -4.69 11.80
N PRO A 104 -10.45 -5.57 12.65
CA PRO A 104 -10.38 -5.44 14.10
C PRO A 104 -8.93 -5.36 14.59
N ASP A 105 -8.69 -4.63 15.70
CA ASP A 105 -7.35 -4.38 16.25
C ASP A 105 -6.53 -5.66 16.47
N ASP A 106 -7.16 -6.76 16.93
CA ASP A 106 -6.50 -8.06 17.10
C ASP A 106 -6.03 -8.66 15.77
N ALA A 107 -6.78 -8.45 14.70
CA ALA A 107 -6.40 -8.91 13.35
C ALA A 107 -5.28 -8.04 12.76
N GLN A 108 -5.32 -6.72 13.02
CA GLN A 108 -4.23 -5.81 12.67
C GLN A 108 -2.94 -6.18 13.40
N ALA A 109 -3.00 -6.43 14.72
CA ALA A 109 -1.86 -6.84 15.53
C ALA A 109 -1.25 -8.17 15.04
N ALA A 110 -2.09 -9.15 14.68
CA ALA A 110 -1.64 -10.42 14.13
C ALA A 110 -0.91 -10.27 12.78
N LEU A 111 -1.36 -9.36 11.91
CA LEU A 111 -0.71 -9.07 10.64
C LEU A 111 0.56 -8.21 10.81
N ALA A 112 0.57 -7.27 11.76
CA ALA A 112 1.74 -6.46 12.08
C ALA A 112 2.87 -7.31 12.67
N SER A 113 2.56 -8.35 13.47
CA SER A 113 3.57 -9.27 14.01
C SER A 113 4.33 -10.02 12.92
N LEU A 114 3.71 -10.26 11.76
CA LEU A 114 4.36 -10.88 10.60
C LEU A 114 5.45 -10.02 9.97
N GLN A 115 5.30 -8.70 10.02
CA GLN A 115 6.28 -7.77 9.49
C GLN A 115 7.46 -7.61 10.45
N ALA A 116 7.22 -7.77 11.76
CA ALA A 116 8.24 -7.61 12.81
C ALA A 116 9.10 -8.86 13.04
N ASP A 117 8.56 -10.07 12.80
CA ASP A 117 9.17 -11.35 13.20
C ASP A 117 10.04 -12.04 12.13
N ALA A 118 10.43 -11.35 11.05
CA ALA A 118 11.39 -11.91 10.11
C ALA A 118 12.77 -12.02 10.78
N ALA A 119 13.17 -13.24 11.18
CA ALA A 119 14.49 -13.46 11.72
C ALA A 119 15.57 -12.92 10.74
N PRO A 120 16.55 -12.14 11.24
CA PRO A 120 17.62 -11.63 10.39
C PRO A 120 18.34 -12.78 9.69
N MET A 121 18.83 -12.56 8.45
CA MET A 121 19.72 -13.54 7.82
C MET A 121 21.04 -13.61 8.58
N ALA A 122 21.69 -14.78 8.51
CA ALA A 122 22.99 -14.94 9.11
C ALA A 122 24.00 -13.93 8.53
N PRO A 123 24.89 -13.34 9.35
CA PRO A 123 25.89 -12.36 8.89
C PRO A 123 26.70 -12.84 7.68
N THR A 124 27.07 -14.12 7.66
CA THR A 124 27.81 -14.74 6.54
C THR A 124 27.05 -14.72 5.22
N LEU A 125 25.72 -14.76 5.25
CA LEU A 125 24.89 -14.65 4.04
C LEU A 125 24.83 -13.20 3.54
N ALA A 126 24.71 -12.23 4.43
CA ALA A 126 24.77 -10.80 4.06
C ALA A 126 26.15 -10.48 3.46
N ALA A 127 27.23 -10.94 4.10
CA ALA A 127 28.59 -10.77 3.60
C ALA A 127 28.79 -11.42 2.21
N SER A 128 28.19 -12.59 1.96
CA SER A 128 28.29 -13.22 0.64
C SER A 128 27.65 -12.41 -0.47
N VAL A 129 26.48 -11.77 -0.19
CA VAL A 129 25.81 -10.90 -1.17
C VAL A 129 26.65 -9.64 -1.43
N VAL A 130 27.19 -9.02 -0.39
CA VAL A 130 28.08 -7.85 -0.54
C VAL A 130 29.30 -8.23 -1.39
N ARG A 131 29.95 -9.35 -1.11
CA ARG A 131 31.12 -9.83 -1.88
C ARG A 131 30.76 -10.08 -3.35
N GLU A 132 29.63 -10.71 -3.62
CA GLU A 132 29.17 -11.00 -4.99
C GLU A 132 28.86 -9.73 -5.77
N GLU A 133 28.30 -8.72 -5.12
CA GLU A 133 27.83 -7.48 -5.76
C GLU A 133 28.91 -6.39 -5.82
N LEU A 134 29.74 -6.25 -4.76
CA LEU A 134 30.73 -5.18 -4.65
C LEU A 134 32.19 -5.68 -4.83
N GLY A 135 32.39 -7.00 -4.97
CA GLY A 135 33.67 -7.60 -5.37
C GLY A 135 34.60 -7.99 -4.23
N ASP A 136 34.32 -7.62 -2.97
CA ASP A 136 35.11 -8.01 -1.81
C ASP A 136 34.24 -8.14 -0.55
N ASP A 137 34.81 -8.67 0.53
CA ASP A 137 34.13 -8.79 1.82
C ASP A 137 33.77 -7.43 2.44
N PRO A 138 32.69 -7.33 3.22
CA PRO A 138 32.26 -6.07 3.82
C PRO A 138 33.38 -5.33 4.58
N GLU A 139 34.26 -6.06 5.30
CA GLU A 139 35.34 -5.50 6.09
C GLU A 139 36.47 -4.89 5.23
N ARG A 140 36.47 -5.19 3.91
CA ARG A 140 37.40 -4.57 2.95
C ARG A 140 36.75 -3.47 2.14
N VAL A 141 35.44 -3.61 1.87
CA VAL A 141 34.64 -2.61 1.14
C VAL A 141 34.40 -1.40 2.03
N PHE A 142 34.09 -1.62 3.31
CA PHE A 142 33.79 -0.58 4.30
C PHE A 142 34.91 -0.47 5.33
N ARG A 143 35.09 0.72 5.91
CA ARG A 143 35.98 0.95 7.04
C ARG A 143 35.49 0.27 8.31
N SER A 144 34.17 0.23 8.50
CA SER A 144 33.48 -0.56 9.52
C SER A 144 32.15 -1.09 8.98
N TRP A 145 31.78 -2.25 9.45
CA TRP A 145 30.55 -2.94 9.08
C TRP A 145 29.92 -3.56 10.32
N ASP A 146 28.61 -3.29 10.53
CA ASP A 146 27.86 -3.92 11.60
C ASP A 146 27.25 -5.22 11.10
N ASP A 147 27.68 -6.37 11.63
CA ASP A 147 27.16 -7.70 11.24
C ASP A 147 25.69 -7.89 11.56
N LEU A 148 25.19 -7.21 12.60
CA LEU A 148 23.78 -7.25 12.95
C LEU A 148 23.02 -6.16 12.18
N PRO A 149 21.91 -6.51 11.51
CA PRO A 149 21.11 -5.52 10.82
C PRO A 149 20.42 -4.57 11.82
N VAL A 150 20.30 -3.32 11.42
CA VAL A 150 19.59 -2.27 12.19
C VAL A 150 18.10 -2.23 11.88
N ALA A 151 17.68 -2.82 10.74
CA ALA A 151 16.29 -2.89 10.30
C ALA A 151 16.07 -4.07 9.34
N ALA A 152 14.84 -4.57 9.30
CA ALA A 152 14.36 -5.44 8.23
C ALA A 152 13.89 -4.59 7.05
N ALA A 153 14.04 -5.12 5.83
CA ALA A 153 13.45 -4.60 4.60
C ALA A 153 12.51 -5.67 3.99
N SER A 154 11.64 -5.30 3.03
CA SER A 154 10.66 -6.22 2.43
C SER A 154 11.28 -7.51 1.92
N ILE A 155 12.41 -7.40 1.23
CA ILE A 155 13.13 -8.52 0.60
C ILE A 155 14.60 -8.62 1.05
N GLY A 156 14.96 -7.97 2.18
CA GLY A 156 16.33 -7.90 2.65
C GLY A 156 16.44 -7.39 4.07
N GLN A 157 17.59 -6.85 4.40
CA GLN A 157 17.88 -6.21 5.68
C GLN A 157 18.84 -5.04 5.49
N VAL A 158 18.88 -4.12 6.46
CA VAL A 158 19.70 -2.92 6.43
C VAL A 158 20.79 -3.01 7.50
N HIS A 159 22.03 -2.82 7.10
CA HIS A 159 23.20 -2.74 7.98
C HIS A 159 23.71 -1.32 8.07
N ARG A 160 24.28 -0.94 9.21
CA ARG A 160 25.06 0.28 9.34
C ARG A 160 26.51 0.01 8.97
N ALA A 161 27.11 0.92 8.24
CA ALA A 161 28.52 0.84 7.88
C ALA A 161 29.14 2.25 7.84
N VAL A 162 30.48 2.29 7.80
CA VAL A 162 31.25 3.50 7.54
C VAL A 162 32.09 3.26 6.30
N THR A 163 32.00 4.13 5.32
CA THR A 163 32.81 4.05 4.11
C THR A 163 34.30 4.28 4.39
N THR A 164 35.17 3.93 3.47
CA THR A 164 36.62 4.14 3.63
C THR A 164 37.02 5.61 3.74
N ASP A 165 36.22 6.53 3.17
CA ASP A 165 36.36 7.98 3.29
C ASP A 165 35.67 8.59 4.54
N GLY A 166 35.03 7.75 5.38
CA GLY A 166 34.52 8.11 6.69
C GLY A 166 33.06 8.57 6.74
N ARG A 167 32.27 8.35 5.68
CA ARG A 167 30.82 8.64 5.69
C ARG A 167 30.06 7.51 6.39
N ASP A 168 29.14 7.85 7.30
CA ASP A 168 28.15 6.92 7.84
C ASP A 168 27.14 6.58 6.76
N VAL A 169 26.86 5.27 6.57
CA VAL A 169 25.96 4.78 5.52
C VAL A 169 25.02 3.68 6.03
N ALA A 170 23.86 3.57 5.38
CA ALA A 170 22.95 2.46 5.50
C ALA A 170 23.10 1.57 4.25
N VAL A 171 23.31 0.27 4.46
CA VAL A 171 23.52 -0.69 3.39
C VAL A 171 22.37 -1.71 3.41
N LYS A 172 21.47 -1.58 2.45
CA LYS A 172 20.33 -2.49 2.23
C LYS A 172 20.82 -3.68 1.40
N VAL A 173 20.68 -4.90 1.93
CA VAL A 173 21.19 -6.15 1.32
C VAL A 173 20.02 -7.11 1.14
N GLN A 174 19.80 -7.61 -0.07
CA GLN A 174 18.74 -8.57 -0.37
C GLN A 174 19.00 -9.94 0.25
N PHE A 175 17.92 -10.65 0.60
CA PHE A 175 18.02 -12.07 0.99
C PHE A 175 18.47 -12.92 -0.21
N PRO A 176 19.47 -13.81 -0.02
CA PRO A 176 19.89 -14.74 -1.08
C PRO A 176 18.72 -15.60 -1.58
N GLY A 177 18.58 -15.69 -2.91
CA GLY A 177 17.55 -16.52 -3.54
C GLY A 177 16.12 -15.97 -3.49
N VAL A 178 15.92 -14.75 -2.96
CA VAL A 178 14.59 -14.13 -2.85
C VAL A 178 13.90 -13.96 -4.21
N GLY A 179 14.66 -13.66 -5.28
CA GLY A 179 14.12 -13.53 -6.63
C GLY A 179 13.48 -14.83 -7.14
N ALA A 180 14.16 -15.97 -6.97
CA ALA A 180 13.59 -17.26 -7.35
C ALA A 180 12.35 -17.63 -6.52
N ALA A 181 12.37 -17.32 -5.23
CA ALA A 181 11.21 -17.54 -4.34
C ALA A 181 10.01 -16.68 -4.76
N ILE A 182 10.23 -15.44 -5.16
CA ILE A 182 9.19 -14.52 -5.64
C ILE A 182 8.57 -15.03 -6.95
N GLU A 183 9.37 -15.45 -7.92
CA GLU A 183 8.85 -16.00 -9.19
C GLU A 183 8.01 -17.27 -8.94
N GLU A 184 8.46 -18.19 -8.07
CA GLU A 184 7.71 -19.40 -7.70
C GLU A 184 6.38 -19.05 -7.00
N ASP A 185 6.38 -18.02 -6.14
CA ASP A 185 5.18 -17.55 -5.45
C ASP A 185 4.20 -16.85 -6.41
N LEU A 186 4.71 -16.10 -7.41
CA LEU A 186 3.92 -15.44 -8.44
C LEU A 186 3.24 -16.43 -9.40
N ASP A 187 3.88 -17.55 -9.70
CA ASP A 187 3.24 -18.65 -10.44
C ASP A 187 2.07 -19.26 -9.64
N GLY A 188 2.18 -19.27 -8.31
CA GLY A 188 1.08 -19.62 -7.40
C GLY A 188 -0.06 -18.58 -7.37
N ALA A 189 0.22 -17.30 -7.64
CA ALA A 189 -0.77 -16.22 -7.64
C ALA A 189 -1.77 -16.34 -8.82
N GLU A 190 -1.41 -16.97 -9.94
CA GLU A 190 -2.34 -17.29 -11.02
C GLU A 190 -3.46 -18.27 -10.57
N LEU A 191 -3.14 -19.15 -9.65
CA LEU A 191 -4.12 -20.03 -9.01
C LEU A 191 -5.05 -19.23 -8.08
N MET A 192 -4.50 -18.26 -7.31
CA MET A 192 -5.31 -17.34 -6.49
C MET A 192 -6.24 -16.49 -7.35
N TYR A 193 -5.75 -15.99 -8.50
CA TYR A 193 -6.60 -15.29 -9.49
C TYR A 193 -7.82 -16.12 -9.88
N THR A 194 -7.61 -17.39 -10.28
CA THR A 194 -8.69 -18.29 -10.68
C THR A 194 -9.71 -18.51 -9.54
N MET A 195 -9.27 -18.43 -8.30
CA MET A 195 -10.13 -18.58 -7.13
C MET A 195 -10.87 -17.28 -6.77
N PHE A 196 -10.22 -16.12 -6.83
CA PHE A 196 -10.86 -14.81 -6.58
C PHE A 196 -11.86 -14.46 -7.68
N SER A 197 -11.57 -14.77 -8.94
CA SER A 197 -12.51 -14.59 -10.05
C SER A 197 -13.73 -15.52 -9.94
N ALA A 198 -13.57 -16.72 -9.36
CA ALA A 198 -14.68 -17.64 -9.09
C ALA A 198 -15.52 -17.22 -7.86
N MET A 199 -15.00 -16.40 -6.96
CA MET A 199 -15.70 -15.85 -5.79
C MET A 199 -16.48 -14.56 -6.08
N ALA A 200 -16.62 -14.18 -7.36
CA ALA A 200 -17.50 -13.10 -7.85
C ALA A 200 -17.27 -11.71 -7.23
N LEU A 201 -16.03 -11.24 -7.22
CA LEU A 201 -15.75 -9.80 -7.16
C LEU A 201 -15.89 -9.26 -8.61
N ASN A 202 -17.12 -9.19 -9.11
CA ASN A 202 -17.43 -8.63 -10.42
C ASN A 202 -17.10 -7.13 -10.38
N GLY A 203 -16.05 -6.71 -11.09
CA GLY A 203 -15.61 -5.30 -11.17
C GLY A 203 -14.14 -5.11 -10.91
N LEU A 204 -13.40 -6.09 -10.39
CA LEU A 204 -11.94 -6.01 -10.26
C LEU A 204 -11.28 -6.69 -11.48
N ASP A 205 -10.45 -5.97 -12.21
CA ASP A 205 -9.52 -6.58 -13.16
C ASP A 205 -8.41 -7.34 -12.40
N ALA A 206 -8.79 -8.52 -11.91
CA ALA A 206 -7.89 -9.34 -11.11
C ALA A 206 -6.66 -9.81 -11.92
N ARG A 207 -6.75 -9.89 -13.26
CA ARG A 207 -5.60 -10.23 -14.10
C ARG A 207 -4.63 -9.05 -14.18
N GLY A 208 -5.14 -7.84 -14.46
CA GLY A 208 -4.34 -6.62 -14.43
C GLY A 208 -3.68 -6.38 -13.08
N LEU A 209 -4.37 -6.70 -11.98
CA LEU A 209 -3.82 -6.60 -10.63
C LEU A 209 -2.66 -7.59 -10.38
N VAL A 210 -2.78 -8.84 -10.84
CA VAL A 210 -1.72 -9.86 -10.74
C VAL A 210 -0.52 -9.49 -11.61
N ASP A 211 -0.76 -8.99 -12.82
CA ASP A 211 0.30 -8.55 -13.72
C ASP A 211 1.03 -7.31 -13.18
N GLU A 212 0.30 -6.36 -12.60
CA GLU A 212 0.89 -5.20 -11.92
C GLU A 212 1.71 -5.63 -10.70
N LEU A 213 1.18 -6.54 -9.86
CA LEU A 213 1.92 -7.10 -8.72
C LEU A 213 3.23 -7.76 -9.19
N ARG A 214 3.16 -8.57 -10.25
CA ARG A 214 4.33 -9.24 -10.83
C ARG A 214 5.37 -8.24 -11.32
N ALA A 215 4.94 -7.19 -12.02
CA ALA A 215 5.82 -6.12 -12.48
C ALA A 215 6.52 -5.42 -11.30
N ARG A 216 5.76 -5.05 -10.26
CA ARG A 216 6.30 -4.38 -9.06
C ARG A 216 7.27 -5.25 -8.28
N MET A 217 6.96 -6.53 -8.13
CA MET A 217 7.87 -7.45 -7.45
C MET A 217 9.20 -7.61 -8.18
N ARG A 218 9.19 -7.63 -9.52
CA ARG A 218 10.42 -7.66 -10.32
C ARG A 218 11.22 -6.36 -10.20
N GLU A 219 10.55 -5.21 -10.14
CA GLU A 219 11.20 -3.91 -9.91
C GLU A 219 11.91 -3.88 -8.56
N GLU A 220 11.32 -4.44 -7.50
CA GLU A 220 11.97 -4.51 -6.18
C GLU A 220 13.22 -5.38 -6.13
N LEU A 221 13.37 -6.33 -7.07
CA LEU A 221 14.55 -7.17 -7.15
C LEU A 221 15.79 -6.45 -7.71
N ASP A 222 15.64 -5.26 -8.30
CA ASP A 222 16.75 -4.46 -8.81
C ASP A 222 16.88 -3.13 -8.03
N TYR A 223 17.72 -3.12 -7.01
CA TYR A 223 17.99 -1.92 -6.20
C TYR A 223 18.59 -0.76 -6.99
N ARG A 224 19.07 -0.98 -8.23
CA ARG A 224 19.46 0.11 -9.12
C ARG A 224 18.26 0.95 -9.55
N LEU A 225 17.05 0.35 -9.60
CA LEU A 225 15.81 1.10 -9.86
C LEU A 225 15.49 2.02 -8.68
N GLU A 226 15.57 1.48 -7.46
CA GLU A 226 15.37 2.27 -6.24
C GLU A 226 16.41 3.41 -6.14
N ALA A 227 17.69 3.13 -6.44
CA ALA A 227 18.73 4.13 -6.48
C ALA A 227 18.42 5.27 -7.49
N ARG A 228 17.97 4.94 -8.70
CA ARG A 228 17.56 5.96 -9.70
C ARG A 228 16.36 6.78 -9.23
N ASN A 229 15.38 6.15 -8.60
CA ASN A 229 14.24 6.85 -8.05
C ASN A 229 14.67 7.83 -6.94
N ILE A 230 15.53 7.39 -6.02
CA ILE A 230 16.09 8.25 -4.98
C ILE A 230 16.78 9.47 -5.60
N ASP A 231 17.65 9.26 -6.58
CA ASP A 231 18.39 10.34 -7.25
C ASP A 231 17.46 11.32 -7.96
N GLU A 232 16.38 10.84 -8.58
CA GLU A 232 15.37 11.68 -9.22
C GLU A 232 14.67 12.59 -8.21
N PHE A 233 14.18 11.99 -7.11
CA PHE A 233 13.51 12.74 -6.06
C PHE A 233 14.48 13.68 -5.31
N ALA A 234 15.71 13.24 -5.02
CA ALA A 234 16.73 14.07 -4.38
C ALA A 234 17.07 15.30 -5.21
N ARG A 235 17.21 15.16 -6.54
CA ARG A 235 17.42 16.30 -7.43
C ARG A 235 16.21 17.22 -7.49
N HIS A 236 15.00 16.66 -7.55
CA HIS A 236 13.77 17.44 -7.64
C HIS A 236 13.53 18.25 -6.36
N PHE A 237 13.70 17.63 -5.18
CA PHE A 237 13.50 18.28 -3.88
C PHE A 237 14.77 18.96 -3.32
N ALA A 238 15.81 19.14 -4.13
CA ALA A 238 17.02 19.81 -3.69
C ALA A 238 16.72 21.21 -3.13
N GLY A 239 17.22 21.49 -1.92
CA GLY A 239 17.00 22.77 -1.24
C GLY A 239 15.57 23.01 -0.74
N HIS A 240 14.69 22.01 -0.78
CA HIS A 240 13.34 22.15 -0.21
C HIS A 240 13.43 22.34 1.32
N PRO A 241 12.72 23.29 1.92
CA PRO A 241 12.90 23.63 3.33
C PRO A 241 12.51 22.53 4.31
N TRP A 242 11.52 21.69 3.96
CA TRP A 242 10.90 20.73 4.88
C TRP A 242 10.99 19.28 4.42
N VAL A 243 11.16 19.04 3.11
CA VAL A 243 11.28 17.69 2.52
C VAL A 243 12.75 17.39 2.30
N ARG A 244 13.23 16.29 2.86
CA ARG A 244 14.60 15.80 2.66
C ARG A 244 14.53 14.41 2.02
N ILE A 245 15.34 14.17 1.01
CA ILE A 245 15.52 12.89 0.37
C ILE A 245 16.96 12.47 0.63
N LEU A 246 17.15 11.23 1.06
CA LEU A 246 18.50 10.69 1.29
C LEU A 246 19.30 10.59 -0.02
N SER A 247 20.61 10.53 0.09
CA SER A 247 21.52 10.39 -1.06
C SER A 247 22.02 8.94 -1.21
N VAL A 248 22.18 8.52 -2.47
CA VAL A 248 22.76 7.22 -2.83
C VAL A 248 24.29 7.33 -2.88
N VAL A 249 24.98 6.25 -2.54
CA VAL A 249 26.40 6.05 -2.77
C VAL A 249 26.58 5.09 -3.95
N PRO A 250 26.64 5.61 -5.19
CA PRO A 250 26.53 4.77 -6.38
C PRO A 250 27.64 3.73 -6.51
N GLU A 251 28.86 4.09 -6.09
CA GLU A 251 30.03 3.24 -6.13
C GLU A 251 29.96 2.02 -5.18
N LEU A 252 29.07 2.08 -4.19
CA LEU A 252 28.78 1.01 -3.24
C LEU A 252 27.37 0.46 -3.39
N SER A 253 26.77 0.62 -4.57
CA SER A 253 25.42 0.15 -4.89
C SER A 253 25.41 -0.72 -6.14
N ALA A 254 24.61 -1.79 -6.13
CA ALA A 254 24.49 -2.77 -7.20
C ALA A 254 23.06 -3.33 -7.26
N THR A 255 22.83 -4.42 -7.98
CA THR A 255 21.49 -5.00 -8.15
C THR A 255 20.85 -5.44 -6.82
N ARG A 256 21.65 -6.04 -5.92
CA ARG A 256 21.18 -6.63 -4.65
C ARG A 256 21.71 -5.88 -3.41
N VAL A 257 22.47 -4.81 -3.61
CA VAL A 257 23.02 -3.96 -2.54
C VAL A 257 22.73 -2.51 -2.86
N LEU A 258 22.07 -1.79 -1.95
CA LEU A 258 21.84 -0.35 -2.05
C LEU A 258 22.48 0.33 -0.85
N THR A 259 23.44 1.20 -1.12
CA THR A 259 24.12 2.00 -0.10
C THR A 259 23.65 3.45 -0.20
N THR A 260 23.18 3.98 0.92
CA THR A 260 22.72 5.36 1.04
C THR A 260 23.38 6.02 2.24
N GLU A 261 23.31 7.34 2.32
CA GLU A 261 23.72 8.05 3.54
C GLU A 261 22.93 7.52 4.75
N TRP A 262 23.57 7.53 5.90
CA TRP A 262 22.89 7.30 7.17
C TRP A 262 22.14 8.57 7.57
N VAL A 263 20.84 8.42 7.85
CA VAL A 263 20.01 9.55 8.25
C VAL A 263 19.68 9.45 9.74
N ASP A 264 20.13 10.43 10.50
CA ASP A 264 19.69 10.60 11.88
C ASP A 264 18.32 11.25 11.95
N GLY A 265 17.54 10.89 12.98
CA GLY A 265 16.20 11.39 13.20
C GLY A 265 15.36 10.40 14.02
N LEU A 266 14.20 10.86 14.47
CA LEU A 266 13.28 10.04 15.25
C LEU A 266 12.60 9.02 14.34
N THR A 267 12.50 7.79 14.83
CA THR A 267 11.58 6.80 14.23
C THR A 267 10.13 7.23 14.45
N TRP A 268 9.21 6.59 13.73
CA TRP A 268 7.78 6.84 13.90
C TRP A 268 7.32 6.75 15.35
N ASP A 269 7.69 5.66 16.05
CA ASP A 269 7.23 5.43 17.43
C ASP A 269 7.79 6.47 18.39
N GLN A 270 9.08 6.84 18.23
CA GLN A 270 9.70 7.90 19.01
C GLN A 270 9.01 9.24 18.75
N PHE A 271 8.79 9.59 17.50
CA PHE A 271 8.14 10.85 17.09
C PHE A 271 6.68 10.91 17.59
N ALA A 272 5.91 9.86 17.34
CA ALA A 272 4.51 9.80 17.78
C ALA A 272 4.37 9.89 19.30
N ALA A 273 5.31 9.32 20.07
CA ALA A 273 5.30 9.37 21.52
C ALA A 273 5.77 10.72 22.09
N THR A 274 6.76 11.38 21.48
CA THR A 274 7.49 12.49 22.13
C THR A 274 7.31 13.86 21.49
N ALA A 275 6.93 13.93 20.19
CA ALA A 275 6.82 15.20 19.51
C ALA A 275 5.62 16.03 20.00
N PRO A 276 5.79 17.36 20.14
CA PRO A 276 4.70 18.29 20.44
C PRO A 276 3.62 18.28 19.35
N PRO A 277 2.35 18.62 19.68
CA PRO A 277 1.26 18.64 18.71
C PRO A 277 1.53 19.48 17.46
N GLU A 278 2.15 20.66 17.62
CA GLU A 278 2.51 21.56 16.52
C GLU A 278 3.57 20.93 15.59
N THR A 279 4.53 20.21 16.13
CA THR A 279 5.55 19.50 15.34
C THR A 279 4.92 18.31 14.60
N LYS A 280 3.98 17.61 15.23
CA LYS A 280 3.19 16.53 14.57
C LYS A 280 2.35 17.08 13.44
N ALA A 281 1.68 18.21 13.64
CA ALA A 281 0.88 18.86 12.62
C ALA A 281 1.74 19.29 11.43
N ARG A 282 2.91 19.89 11.68
CA ARG A 282 3.88 20.29 10.65
C ARG A 282 4.38 19.08 9.86
N ALA A 283 4.86 18.05 10.52
CA ALA A 283 5.32 16.83 9.85
C ALA A 283 4.21 16.15 9.04
N GLY A 284 2.98 16.14 9.53
CA GLY A 284 1.82 15.65 8.80
C GLY A 284 1.56 16.45 7.53
N GLU A 285 1.61 17.78 7.61
CA GLU A 285 1.49 18.65 6.44
C GLU A 285 2.63 18.41 5.45
N VAL A 286 3.88 18.26 5.91
CA VAL A 286 5.04 17.94 5.05
C VAL A 286 4.82 16.64 4.28
N ILE A 287 4.37 15.57 4.94
CA ILE A 287 4.10 14.28 4.29
C ILE A 287 2.99 14.43 3.25
N TRP A 288 1.93 15.14 3.57
CA TRP A 288 0.84 15.38 2.65
C TRP A 288 1.29 16.21 1.44
N ARG A 289 2.03 17.32 1.67
CA ARG A 289 2.56 18.18 0.59
C ARG A 289 3.54 17.42 -0.31
N PHE A 290 4.41 16.60 0.25
CA PHE A 290 5.29 15.73 -0.53
C PHE A 290 4.48 14.85 -1.49
N ALA A 291 3.44 14.17 -1.01
CA ALA A 291 2.58 13.34 -1.84
C ALA A 291 1.85 14.14 -2.93
N GLN A 292 1.25 15.29 -2.57
CA GLN A 292 0.53 16.14 -3.53
C GLN A 292 1.47 16.74 -4.57
N HIS A 293 2.65 17.23 -4.15
CA HIS A 293 3.66 17.74 -5.07
C HIS A 293 4.10 16.68 -6.07
N ALA A 294 4.40 15.48 -5.59
CA ALA A 294 4.82 14.35 -6.40
C ALA A 294 3.75 13.96 -7.44
N VAL A 295 2.47 13.89 -7.03
CA VAL A 295 1.34 13.55 -7.91
C VAL A 295 1.06 14.64 -8.95
N HIS A 296 1.00 15.91 -8.50
CA HIS A 296 0.48 17.00 -9.33
C HIS A 296 1.55 17.76 -10.12
N ARG A 297 2.81 17.73 -9.67
CA ARG A 297 3.89 18.56 -10.24
C ARG A 297 5.01 17.72 -10.86
N LEU A 298 5.49 16.71 -10.13
CA LEU A 298 6.54 15.84 -10.64
C LEU A 298 6.00 14.79 -11.60
N GLY A 299 4.74 14.35 -11.43
CA GLY A 299 4.17 13.27 -12.23
C GLY A 299 4.76 11.89 -11.90
N ALA A 300 5.57 11.81 -10.85
CA ALA A 300 6.14 10.59 -10.30
C ALA A 300 5.96 10.62 -8.78
N PHE A 301 5.39 9.59 -8.18
CA PHE A 301 5.05 9.59 -6.77
C PHE A 301 5.38 8.26 -6.09
N ASN A 302 5.78 8.36 -4.81
CA ASN A 302 6.07 7.21 -3.97
C ASN A 302 4.76 6.51 -3.61
N GLY A 303 4.62 5.26 -4.04
CA GLY A 303 3.44 4.42 -3.82
C GLY A 303 3.44 3.67 -2.48
N ASP A 304 4.44 3.87 -1.61
CA ASP A 304 4.53 3.22 -0.29
C ASP A 304 4.61 4.20 0.88
N PRO A 305 3.54 4.96 1.16
CA PRO A 305 3.48 5.89 2.28
C PRO A 305 3.35 5.14 3.60
N HIS A 306 4.46 4.59 4.08
CA HIS A 306 4.55 3.87 5.34
C HIS A 306 5.39 4.65 6.36
N PRO A 307 4.95 4.80 7.64
CA PRO A 307 5.69 5.61 8.63
C PRO A 307 7.13 5.13 8.87
N GLY A 308 7.40 3.83 8.69
CA GLY A 308 8.75 3.24 8.80
C GLY A 308 9.72 3.73 7.73
N ASN A 309 9.20 4.27 6.62
CA ASN A 309 9.98 4.80 5.50
C ASN A 309 10.39 6.26 5.70
N TYR A 310 10.21 6.81 6.92
CA TYR A 310 10.49 8.21 7.23
C TYR A 310 11.42 8.35 8.45
N ARG A 311 12.17 9.46 8.48
CA ARG A 311 12.81 9.98 9.70
C ARG A 311 12.27 11.36 9.98
N PHE A 312 11.89 11.58 11.22
CA PHE A 312 11.26 12.80 11.68
C PHE A 312 12.28 13.66 12.44
N HIS A 313 12.26 14.97 12.19
CA HIS A 313 13.15 15.91 12.83
C HIS A 313 12.39 16.79 13.83
N HIS A 314 13.12 17.38 14.77
CA HIS A 314 12.54 18.21 15.84
C HIS A 314 11.88 19.49 15.32
N ASP A 315 12.28 19.97 14.15
CA ASP A 315 11.69 21.12 13.46
C ASP A 315 10.44 20.79 12.66
N GLY A 316 10.05 19.51 12.61
CA GLY A 316 8.91 19.01 11.83
C GLY A 316 9.24 18.68 10.36
N SER A 317 10.51 18.87 9.93
CA SER A 317 10.94 18.37 8.62
C SER A 317 10.98 16.84 8.59
N VAL A 318 10.83 16.25 7.40
CA VAL A 318 10.78 14.80 7.22
C VAL A 318 11.79 14.38 6.16
N THR A 319 12.58 13.34 6.47
CA THR A 319 13.41 12.65 5.50
C THR A 319 12.73 11.38 5.03
N PHE A 320 12.59 11.22 3.71
CA PHE A 320 12.01 10.06 3.04
C PHE A 320 13.13 9.09 2.66
N LEU A 321 12.98 7.80 3.05
CA LEU A 321 14.05 6.81 3.01
C LEU A 321 13.88 5.73 1.93
N ASP A 322 12.67 5.42 1.49
CA ASP A 322 12.38 4.30 0.60
C ASP A 322 11.66 4.78 -0.66
N PHE A 323 12.18 4.39 -1.82
CA PHE A 323 11.67 4.70 -3.16
C PHE A 323 11.61 3.43 -4.03
N GLY A 324 11.47 2.27 -3.42
CA GLY A 324 11.33 0.99 -4.10
C GLY A 324 10.04 0.87 -4.92
N LEU A 325 9.00 1.64 -4.56
CA LEU A 325 7.74 1.68 -5.30
C LEU A 325 7.45 3.12 -5.75
N VAL A 326 7.84 3.47 -6.97
CA VAL A 326 7.50 4.76 -7.59
C VAL A 326 6.64 4.53 -8.82
N LYS A 327 5.43 5.11 -8.80
CA LYS A 327 4.55 5.17 -9.97
C LYS A 327 4.82 6.47 -10.72
N ARG A 328 4.86 6.39 -12.06
CA ARG A 328 4.87 7.53 -12.95
C ARG A 328 3.60 7.53 -13.77
N TRP A 329 3.04 8.72 -14.03
CA TRP A 329 1.90 8.84 -14.94
C TRP A 329 2.33 8.48 -16.35
N ASP A 330 1.57 7.60 -17.00
CA ASP A 330 1.70 7.39 -18.42
C ASP A 330 1.19 8.64 -19.18
N PRO A 331 1.65 8.91 -20.40
CA PRO A 331 1.19 10.05 -21.17
C PRO A 331 -0.34 10.08 -21.28
N GLY A 332 -0.96 11.19 -20.86
CA GLY A 332 -2.40 11.39 -20.86
C GLY A 332 -3.16 10.64 -19.75
N GLU A 333 -2.48 9.93 -18.85
CA GLU A 333 -3.14 9.20 -17.75
C GLU A 333 -3.69 10.17 -16.71
N TRP A 334 -2.89 11.13 -16.26
CA TRP A 334 -3.32 12.14 -15.31
C TRP A 334 -4.46 12.99 -15.86
N GLU A 335 -4.36 13.43 -17.11
CA GLU A 335 -5.36 14.23 -17.79
C GLU A 335 -6.72 13.52 -17.90
N ARG A 336 -6.75 12.19 -17.88
CA ARG A 336 -8.00 11.41 -17.81
C ARG A 336 -8.56 11.30 -16.38
N LEU A 337 -7.70 11.25 -15.36
CA LEU A 337 -8.11 11.07 -13.96
C LEU A 337 -8.49 12.39 -13.28
N GLU A 338 -7.74 13.44 -13.58
CA GLU A 338 -7.88 14.78 -13.00
C GLU A 338 -9.30 15.35 -13.02
N PRO A 339 -10.09 15.22 -14.11
CA PRO A 339 -11.47 15.74 -14.15
C PRO A 339 -12.41 15.12 -13.11
N SER A 340 -12.16 13.86 -12.71
CA SER A 340 -12.94 13.22 -11.64
C SER A 340 -12.66 13.86 -10.29
N LEU A 341 -11.41 14.17 -9.99
CA LEU A 341 -11.02 14.88 -8.77
C LEU A 341 -11.59 16.31 -8.75
N ASP A 342 -11.53 17.02 -9.88
CA ASP A 342 -12.09 18.36 -9.99
C ASP A 342 -13.61 18.38 -9.82
N ALA A 343 -14.31 17.40 -10.38
CA ALA A 343 -15.76 17.25 -10.19
C ALA A 343 -16.12 17.11 -8.71
N ILE A 344 -15.29 16.40 -7.92
CA ILE A 344 -15.51 16.22 -6.48
C ILE A 344 -15.13 17.48 -5.69
N VAL A 345 -13.89 17.95 -5.81
CA VAL A 345 -13.30 18.92 -4.87
C VAL A 345 -13.57 20.38 -5.30
N VAL A 346 -13.48 20.67 -6.61
CA VAL A 346 -13.60 22.03 -7.14
C VAL A 346 -15.06 22.34 -7.42
N HIS A 347 -15.73 21.50 -8.21
CA HIS A 347 -17.07 21.76 -8.71
C HIS A 347 -18.18 21.24 -7.79
N ARG A 348 -17.94 20.16 -7.05
CA ARG A 348 -18.94 19.44 -6.21
C ARG A 348 -20.18 19.07 -7.01
N ASP A 349 -19.95 18.52 -8.19
CA ASP A 349 -20.99 18.31 -9.20
C ASP A 349 -21.06 16.81 -9.56
N PRO A 350 -22.16 16.11 -9.15
CA PRO A 350 -22.38 14.71 -9.43
C PRO A 350 -22.44 14.35 -10.93
N GLU A 351 -23.02 15.20 -11.76
CA GLU A 351 -23.16 14.96 -13.20
C GLU A 351 -21.81 15.05 -13.91
N ARG A 352 -20.98 16.03 -13.52
CA ARG A 352 -19.60 16.13 -14.00
C ARG A 352 -18.76 14.92 -13.56
N LEU A 353 -18.97 14.42 -12.34
CA LEU A 353 -18.27 13.25 -11.84
C LEU A 353 -18.59 12.03 -12.70
N ILE A 354 -19.88 11.78 -12.98
CA ILE A 354 -20.29 10.67 -13.87
C ILE A 354 -19.61 10.78 -15.22
N SER A 355 -19.69 11.96 -15.87
CA SER A 355 -19.08 12.17 -17.18
C SER A 355 -17.55 11.93 -17.17
N ALA A 356 -16.89 12.39 -16.12
CA ALA A 356 -15.44 12.18 -15.95
C ALA A 356 -15.10 10.70 -15.70
N MET A 357 -15.89 9.99 -14.90
CA MET A 357 -15.71 8.57 -14.59
C MET A 357 -15.98 7.68 -15.81
N GLU A 358 -16.95 8.02 -16.67
CA GLU A 358 -17.16 7.33 -17.95
C GLU A 358 -15.98 7.57 -18.90
N HIS A 359 -15.47 8.80 -18.97
CA HIS A 359 -14.32 9.14 -19.83
C HIS A 359 -13.03 8.46 -19.38
N SER A 360 -12.80 8.34 -18.08
CA SER A 360 -11.62 7.69 -17.49
C SER A 360 -11.74 6.17 -17.37
N GLY A 361 -12.89 5.58 -17.69
CA GLY A 361 -13.11 4.13 -17.66
C GLY A 361 -13.46 3.55 -16.30
N PHE A 362 -13.72 4.38 -15.29
CA PHE A 362 -14.23 3.92 -13.99
C PHE A 362 -15.68 3.43 -14.08
N LEU A 363 -16.46 3.97 -15.00
CA LEU A 363 -17.83 3.55 -15.27
C LEU A 363 -18.01 3.23 -16.76
N ALA A 364 -18.76 2.19 -17.05
CA ALA A 364 -19.16 1.91 -18.42
C ALA A 364 -20.28 2.88 -18.86
N PRO A 365 -20.29 3.36 -20.11
CA PRO A 365 -21.40 4.17 -20.62
C PRO A 365 -22.76 3.46 -20.45
N GLY A 366 -23.75 4.20 -20.01
CA GLY A 366 -25.11 3.65 -19.82
C GLY A 366 -25.25 2.76 -18.59
N HIS A 367 -24.41 2.90 -17.59
CA HIS A 367 -24.43 2.13 -16.33
C HIS A 367 -25.72 2.27 -15.53
N GLY A 368 -26.52 3.36 -15.73
CA GLY A 368 -27.84 3.58 -15.12
C GLY A 368 -27.81 3.86 -13.61
N LEU A 369 -26.65 4.25 -13.05
CA LEU A 369 -26.53 4.66 -11.65
C LEU A 369 -27.02 6.09 -11.45
N ASP A 370 -27.59 6.36 -10.29
CA ASP A 370 -27.94 7.71 -9.85
C ASP A 370 -26.65 8.52 -9.59
N PRO A 371 -26.44 9.68 -10.24
CA PRO A 371 -25.27 10.53 -10.04
C PRO A 371 -25.04 10.93 -8.57
N ALA A 372 -26.11 11.22 -7.83
CA ALA A 372 -26.00 11.59 -6.41
C ALA A 372 -25.48 10.42 -5.56
N LEU A 373 -25.93 9.19 -5.85
CA LEU A 373 -25.46 7.99 -5.16
C LEU A 373 -24.00 7.69 -5.45
N VAL A 374 -23.56 7.83 -6.72
CA VAL A 374 -22.15 7.68 -7.12
C VAL A 374 -21.30 8.75 -6.42
N TYR A 375 -21.76 10.00 -6.42
CA TYR A 375 -21.04 11.10 -5.77
C TYR A 375 -20.88 10.85 -4.27
N ASP A 376 -21.94 10.44 -3.56
CA ASP A 376 -21.87 10.14 -2.12
C ASP A 376 -20.86 9.02 -1.80
N TYR A 377 -20.80 8.00 -2.64
CA TYR A 377 -19.82 6.90 -2.48
C TYR A 377 -18.39 7.35 -2.79
N VAL A 378 -18.16 7.90 -3.99
CA VAL A 378 -16.81 8.20 -4.50
C VAL A 378 -16.19 9.39 -3.75
N SER A 379 -16.99 10.36 -3.29
CA SER A 379 -16.49 11.50 -2.52
C SER A 379 -16.18 11.19 -1.05
N SER A 380 -16.55 10.01 -0.54
CA SER A 380 -16.32 9.65 0.86
C SER A 380 -14.86 9.78 1.31
N PRO A 381 -13.83 9.31 0.58
CA PRO A 381 -12.42 9.49 0.92
C PRO A 381 -11.96 10.94 0.80
N TYR A 382 -12.67 11.75 0.05
CA TYR A 382 -12.35 13.15 -0.22
C TYR A 382 -13.05 14.13 0.74
N GLN A 383 -13.78 13.63 1.74
CA GLN A 383 -14.43 14.47 2.75
C GLN A 383 -13.51 15.54 3.36
N PRO A 384 -12.22 15.26 3.67
CA PRO A 384 -11.28 16.26 4.16
C PRO A 384 -11.12 17.49 3.25
N TYR A 385 -11.38 17.32 1.96
CA TYR A 385 -11.24 18.36 0.94
C TYR A 385 -12.60 19.03 0.58
N LEU A 386 -13.68 18.67 1.28
CA LEU A 386 -15.01 19.23 1.06
C LEU A 386 -15.42 20.24 2.13
N VAL A 387 -14.61 20.43 3.17
CA VAL A 387 -14.81 21.34 4.28
C VAL A 387 -13.64 22.31 4.39
N ASP A 388 -13.84 23.42 5.12
CA ASP A 388 -12.79 24.45 5.25
C ASP A 388 -11.62 23.98 6.12
N GLU A 389 -11.90 23.25 7.20
CA GLU A 389 -10.92 22.65 8.09
C GLU A 389 -11.35 21.22 8.45
N PHE A 390 -10.41 20.30 8.52
CA PHE A 390 -10.69 18.91 8.84
C PHE A 390 -9.57 18.29 9.69
N THR A 391 -9.98 17.47 10.66
CA THR A 391 -9.06 16.67 11.48
C THR A 391 -9.08 15.22 11.00
N PHE A 392 -7.97 14.73 10.48
CA PHE A 392 -7.83 13.30 10.23
C PHE A 392 -7.79 12.55 11.55
N THR A 393 -8.66 11.55 11.71
CA THR A 393 -8.72 10.69 12.90
C THR A 393 -8.75 9.22 12.51
N ARG A 394 -8.35 8.32 13.43
CA ARG A 394 -8.46 6.86 13.21
C ARG A 394 -9.91 6.43 13.03
N ASP A 395 -10.83 7.04 13.77
CA ASP A 395 -12.26 6.72 13.69
C ASP A 395 -12.83 7.07 12.31
N TRP A 396 -12.53 8.26 11.80
CA TRP A 396 -12.94 8.65 10.44
C TRP A 396 -12.39 7.68 9.39
N MET A 397 -11.12 7.29 9.50
CA MET A 397 -10.48 6.33 8.59
C MET A 397 -11.23 4.98 8.60
N ARG A 398 -11.46 4.44 9.80
CA ARG A 398 -12.17 3.16 9.97
C ARG A 398 -13.57 3.22 9.38
N ASP A 399 -14.33 4.26 9.71
CA ASP A 399 -15.73 4.41 9.28
C ASP A 399 -15.84 4.61 7.77
N THR A 400 -14.91 5.36 7.16
CA THR A 400 -14.86 5.56 5.71
C THR A 400 -14.48 4.28 4.98
N LEU A 401 -13.46 3.55 5.46
CA LEU A 401 -13.08 2.25 4.89
C LEU A 401 -14.23 1.22 5.01
N ALA A 402 -14.89 1.16 6.17
CA ALA A 402 -16.04 0.27 6.35
C ALA A 402 -17.15 0.57 5.33
N ARG A 403 -17.43 1.84 5.03
CA ARG A 403 -18.41 2.26 4.03
C ARG A 403 -18.01 1.81 2.61
N ILE A 404 -16.72 1.94 2.26
CA ILE A 404 -16.23 1.64 0.91
C ILE A 404 -16.25 0.14 0.61
N VAL A 405 -15.98 -0.70 1.61
CA VAL A 405 -15.96 -2.16 1.43
C VAL A 405 -17.32 -2.83 1.68
N ASP A 406 -18.36 -2.10 2.09
CA ASP A 406 -19.68 -2.66 2.39
C ASP A 406 -20.46 -2.98 1.11
N ILE A 407 -20.22 -4.15 0.55
CA ILE A 407 -20.92 -4.68 -0.64
C ILE A 407 -22.39 -5.02 -0.40
N THR A 408 -22.90 -4.86 0.82
CA THR A 408 -24.30 -5.13 1.18
C THR A 408 -25.06 -3.87 1.57
N GLY A 409 -24.36 -2.76 1.68
CA GLY A 409 -24.89 -1.46 2.08
C GLY A 409 -25.59 -0.67 0.97
N PRO A 410 -25.89 0.59 1.21
CA PRO A 410 -26.62 1.43 0.27
C PRO A 410 -25.89 1.66 -1.06
N HIS A 411 -24.54 1.49 -1.08
CA HIS A 411 -23.70 1.68 -2.26
C HIS A 411 -23.37 0.38 -3.00
N ALA A 412 -23.97 -0.75 -2.64
CA ALA A 412 -23.68 -2.07 -3.24
C ALA A 412 -23.80 -2.06 -4.77
N GLU A 413 -24.76 -1.32 -5.33
CA GLU A 413 -24.94 -1.20 -6.77
C GLU A 413 -23.79 -0.41 -7.42
N VAL A 414 -23.32 0.65 -6.79
CA VAL A 414 -22.19 1.46 -7.25
C VAL A 414 -20.90 0.62 -7.23
N ILE A 415 -20.63 -0.04 -6.11
CA ILE A 415 -19.45 -0.94 -5.94
C ILE A 415 -19.44 -2.02 -7.03
N GLY A 416 -20.60 -2.60 -7.34
CA GLY A 416 -20.71 -3.66 -8.34
C GLY A 416 -20.51 -3.21 -9.80
N LYS A 417 -20.56 -1.90 -10.08
CA LYS A 417 -20.47 -1.33 -11.43
C LYS A 417 -19.20 -0.49 -11.65
N ILE A 418 -18.51 -0.06 -10.58
CA ILE A 418 -17.24 0.64 -10.70
C ILE A 418 -16.16 -0.35 -11.18
N ASN A 419 -15.46 0.06 -12.24
CA ASN A 419 -14.22 -0.56 -12.68
C ASN A 419 -13.04 0.30 -12.19
N MET A 420 -12.13 -0.27 -11.41
CA MET A 420 -10.96 0.45 -10.91
C MET A 420 -9.77 0.19 -11.84
N PRO A 421 -9.30 1.17 -12.63
CA PRO A 421 -8.10 1.02 -13.43
C PRO A 421 -6.90 0.66 -12.55
N SER A 422 -6.01 -0.23 -13.01
CA SER A 422 -4.83 -0.69 -12.27
C SER A 422 -3.90 0.46 -11.86
N SER A 423 -3.79 1.48 -12.71
CA SER A 423 -3.01 2.69 -12.45
C SER A 423 -3.53 3.50 -11.24
N PHE A 424 -4.85 3.48 -11.02
CA PHE A 424 -5.46 4.19 -9.90
C PHE A 424 -5.21 3.50 -8.56
N VAL A 425 -4.99 2.19 -8.54
CA VAL A 425 -4.77 1.42 -7.30
C VAL A 425 -3.58 1.96 -6.50
N ILE A 426 -2.49 2.36 -7.18
CA ILE A 426 -1.32 2.90 -6.48
C ILE A 426 -1.60 4.33 -5.97
N LEU A 427 -2.31 5.16 -6.75
CA LEU A 427 -2.71 6.48 -6.27
C LEU A 427 -3.64 6.37 -5.05
N ASP A 428 -4.62 5.48 -5.10
CA ASP A 428 -5.53 5.21 -4.00
C ASP A 428 -4.76 4.79 -2.74
N ARG A 429 -3.74 3.96 -2.89
CA ARG A 429 -2.82 3.60 -1.79
C ARG A 429 -2.10 4.81 -1.20
N VAL A 430 -1.67 5.77 -2.03
CA VAL A 430 -1.03 7.01 -1.53
C VAL A 430 -2.02 7.85 -0.74
N VAL A 431 -3.25 7.98 -1.23
CA VAL A 431 -4.33 8.71 -0.54
C VAL A 431 -4.63 8.08 0.82
N TRP A 432 -4.87 6.78 0.85
CA TRP A 432 -5.21 6.06 2.09
C TRP A 432 -4.05 5.99 3.06
N GLY A 433 -2.84 5.67 2.59
CA GLY A 433 -1.66 5.56 3.45
C GLY A 433 -1.28 6.92 4.07
N THR A 434 -1.34 8.01 3.29
CA THR A 434 -1.14 9.36 3.82
C THR A 434 -2.22 9.72 4.84
N SER A 435 -3.50 9.45 4.52
CA SER A 435 -4.61 9.70 5.45
C SER A 435 -4.48 8.91 6.75
N ALA A 436 -4.01 7.66 6.70
CA ALA A 436 -3.75 6.84 7.88
C ALA A 436 -2.66 7.43 8.77
N ILE A 437 -1.57 7.93 8.19
CA ILE A 437 -0.50 8.61 8.94
C ILE A 437 -1.05 9.87 9.61
N LEU A 438 -1.79 10.71 8.86
CA LEU A 438 -2.42 11.91 9.39
C LEU A 438 -3.42 11.59 10.51
N GLY A 439 -4.20 10.52 10.35
CA GLY A 439 -5.15 10.05 11.36
C GLY A 439 -4.47 9.54 12.64
N LYS A 440 -3.32 8.90 12.53
CA LYS A 440 -2.50 8.48 13.69
C LYS A 440 -1.87 9.67 14.41
N LEU A 441 -1.54 10.75 13.70
CA LEU A 441 -1.02 11.99 14.26
C LEU A 441 -2.13 12.95 14.74
N ASN A 442 -3.39 12.69 14.37
CA ASN A 442 -4.55 13.52 14.67
C ASN A 442 -4.39 14.96 14.17
N VAL A 443 -4.01 15.12 12.89
CA VAL A 443 -3.65 16.40 12.30
C VAL A 443 -4.89 17.14 11.80
N THR A 444 -5.00 18.40 12.20
CA THR A 444 -6.01 19.35 11.70
C THR A 444 -5.36 20.37 10.78
N ALA A 445 -5.94 20.58 9.58
CA ALA A 445 -5.47 21.64 8.67
C ALA A 445 -6.57 22.03 7.66
N PRO A 446 -6.39 23.13 6.91
CA PRO A 446 -7.29 23.56 5.83
C PRO A 446 -7.00 22.78 4.53
N TRP A 447 -7.17 21.44 4.56
CA TRP A 447 -6.76 20.53 3.48
C TRP A 447 -7.37 20.87 2.13
N ARG A 448 -8.61 21.41 2.13
CA ARG A 448 -9.23 21.88 0.89
C ARG A 448 -8.47 23.04 0.27
N ALA A 449 -8.17 24.06 1.05
CA ALA A 449 -7.43 25.23 0.56
C ALA A 449 -6.03 24.83 0.09
N MET A 450 -5.36 23.95 0.83
CA MET A 450 -4.05 23.40 0.46
C MET A 450 -4.13 22.60 -0.86
N LEU A 451 -5.16 21.76 -1.08
CA LEU A 451 -5.30 21.04 -2.34
C LEU A 451 -5.54 21.97 -3.53
N LEU A 452 -6.28 23.06 -3.33
CA LEU A 452 -6.52 24.05 -4.38
C LEU A 452 -5.24 24.79 -4.82
N GLU A 453 -4.21 24.87 -3.97
CA GLU A 453 -2.88 25.37 -4.38
C GLU A 453 -2.31 24.55 -5.55
N TYR A 454 -2.49 23.23 -5.51
CA TYR A 454 -2.01 22.32 -6.57
C TYR A 454 -2.97 22.25 -7.76
N ARG A 455 -4.28 22.36 -7.51
CA ARG A 455 -5.31 22.20 -8.54
C ARG A 455 -5.56 23.44 -9.37
N THR A 456 -5.65 24.59 -8.72
CA THR A 456 -6.06 25.86 -9.36
C THR A 456 -4.99 26.95 -9.30
N GLY A 457 -3.86 26.69 -8.63
CA GLY A 457 -2.86 27.72 -8.37
C GLY A 457 -3.33 28.77 -7.36
N ALA A 458 -4.20 28.38 -6.43
CA ALA A 458 -4.62 29.26 -5.34
C ALA A 458 -3.43 29.72 -4.50
N ALA A 459 -3.59 30.84 -3.79
CA ALA A 459 -2.58 31.33 -2.86
C ALA A 459 -2.31 30.30 -1.74
N PRO A 460 -1.06 30.22 -1.21
CA PRO A 460 -0.72 29.33 -0.11
C PRO A 460 -1.66 29.51 1.09
N ALA A 461 -2.18 28.39 1.59
CA ALA A 461 -3.11 28.35 2.72
C ALA A 461 -2.41 28.28 4.08
N THR A 462 -1.12 27.94 4.10
CA THR A 462 -0.30 27.75 5.29
C THR A 462 1.10 28.35 5.10
N GLU A 463 1.85 28.48 6.20
CA GLU A 463 3.26 28.89 6.17
C GLU A 463 4.10 27.95 5.27
N LEU A 464 3.93 26.62 5.44
CA LEU A 464 4.65 25.64 4.63
C LEU A 464 4.31 25.74 3.14
N GLY A 465 3.07 26.08 2.80
CA GLY A 465 2.69 26.36 1.42
C GLY A 465 3.40 27.59 0.84
N GLY A 466 3.57 28.61 1.67
CA GLY A 466 4.38 29.79 1.31
C GLY A 466 5.83 29.46 1.07
N ASP A 467 6.43 28.66 1.94
CA ASP A 467 7.81 28.19 1.82
C ASP A 467 8.02 27.32 0.58
N GLU A 468 7.08 26.41 0.29
CA GLU A 468 7.11 25.58 -0.92
C GLU A 468 7.02 26.44 -2.20
N LEU A 469 6.14 27.45 -2.19
CA LEU A 469 6.01 28.36 -3.33
C LEU A 469 7.32 29.13 -3.55
N ALA A 470 7.91 29.69 -2.50
CA ALA A 470 9.18 30.42 -2.57
C ALA A 470 10.33 29.51 -3.06
N TRP A 471 10.41 28.28 -2.54
CA TRP A 471 11.38 27.29 -3.02
C TRP A 471 11.22 26.99 -4.52
N ARG A 472 9.98 26.81 -4.99
CA ARG A 472 9.70 26.53 -6.41
C ARG A 472 10.08 27.68 -7.34
N GLU A 473 9.95 28.93 -6.89
CA GLU A 473 10.37 30.12 -7.67
C GLU A 473 11.89 30.23 -7.79
N LEU A 474 12.62 29.70 -6.81
CA LEU A 474 14.10 29.72 -6.77
C LEU A 474 14.73 28.49 -7.44
N SER A 475 13.98 27.40 -7.57
CA SER A 475 14.51 26.15 -8.14
C SER A 475 14.51 26.22 -9.67
N PRO A 476 15.62 25.94 -10.34
CA PRO A 476 15.63 25.81 -11.79
C PRO A 476 14.73 24.64 -12.21
N ARG A 477 13.86 24.91 -13.19
CA ARG A 477 12.97 23.89 -13.80
C ARG A 477 13.76 22.90 -14.63
#